data_d6d5de12ccfb731b5f7f2ea0715d0ed1
#
_entry.id   d6d5de12ccfb731b5f7f2ea0715d0ed1
#
_cell.length_a   1.000
_cell.length_b   1.000
_cell.length_c   1.000
_cell.angle_alpha   90.00
_cell.angle_beta   90.00
_cell.angle_gamma   90.00
#
_symmetry.space_group_name_H-M   'P 1'
#
loop_
_entity.id
_entity.type
_entity.pdbx_description
1 polymer ?
#
loop_
_entity_poly.entity_id
_entity_poly.type
_entity_poly.pdbx_seq_one_letter_code
_entity_poly.pdbx_strand_id
1 'polypeptide(L)'
;MSAALVLKLVKEIRQDLPRAGVPKLHYMLREKLAAHGIKMGRDALYRLLGEHGYLLRYRRRKPYTTNSNHPYKKYPNLIRDIKYLTHPGQLWVSDITYIRLREKFCYLSIITDAYSHKIIGYCLHPSLHSDGPINALLMAATSKRQATLIHHSDRGSQYCCAEYVKLLEHYLIRISMTEKGDPYENAIAERVNGILKGDFLLEKAFASFEDAAAAVKQAVEKYNHIRPHESCDNLTPVQAHDQNGFLAKRWKTKAENHLLTS
;
A
#
# COMPACT_ATOMS: atom_id res chain seq x y z
N MET A 1 7.10 34.56 11.79
CA MET A 1 5.85 33.98 12.33
C MET A 1 5.28 32.86 11.46
N SER A 2 5.25 32.96 10.14
CA SER A 2 4.72 31.90 9.25
C SER A 2 5.50 30.58 9.24
N ALA A 3 6.84 30.63 9.25
CA ALA A 3 7.68 29.42 9.22
C ALA A 3 7.49 28.51 10.44
N ALA A 4 7.42 29.08 11.64
CA ALA A 4 7.21 28.32 12.88
C ALA A 4 5.85 27.59 12.89
N LEU A 5 4.81 28.24 12.39
CA LEU A 5 3.48 27.63 12.26
C LEU A 5 3.50 26.47 11.24
N VAL A 6 4.12 26.66 10.08
CA VAL A 6 4.25 25.59 9.08
C VAL A 6 4.97 24.37 9.65
N LEU A 7 6.09 24.58 10.35
CA LEU A 7 6.86 23.49 10.98
C LEU A 7 6.05 22.79 12.07
N LYS A 8 5.26 23.52 12.86
CA LYS A 8 4.34 22.93 13.84
C LYS A 8 3.33 22.02 13.17
N LEU A 9 2.64 22.50 12.12
CA LEU A 9 1.66 21.71 11.37
C LEU A 9 2.28 20.48 10.69
N VAL A 10 3.52 20.59 10.20
CA VAL A 10 4.28 19.44 9.66
C VAL A 10 4.54 18.40 10.73
N LYS A 11 4.92 18.82 11.96
CA LYS A 11 5.12 17.90 13.09
C LYS A 11 3.82 17.18 13.44
N GLU A 12 2.71 17.87 13.49
CA GLU A 12 1.39 17.29 13.77
C GLU A 12 1.04 16.22 12.73
N ILE A 13 1.17 16.51 11.43
CA ILE A 13 0.92 15.50 10.37
C ILE A 13 1.85 14.30 10.53
N ARG A 14 3.11 14.51 10.90
CA ARG A 14 4.09 13.43 11.05
C ARG A 14 3.91 12.58 12.30
N GLN A 15 3.05 12.95 13.24
CA GLN A 15 2.61 12.05 14.32
C GLN A 15 1.81 10.87 13.77
N ASP A 16 1.02 11.10 12.71
CA ASP A 16 0.23 10.05 12.06
C ASP A 16 0.95 9.44 10.84
N LEU A 17 1.65 10.25 10.08
CA LEU A 17 2.40 9.87 8.89
C LEU A 17 3.90 10.19 9.08
N PRO A 18 4.65 9.38 9.83
CA PRO A 18 6.01 9.71 10.30
C PRO A 18 6.97 10.10 9.18
N ARG A 19 6.80 9.54 7.99
CA ARG A 19 7.64 9.83 6.83
C ARG A 19 6.84 10.39 5.65
N ALA A 20 5.87 11.25 5.93
CA ALA A 20 5.21 12.02 4.87
C ALA A 20 6.23 12.93 4.15
N GLY A 21 6.37 12.70 2.83
CA GLY A 21 7.23 13.51 1.95
C GLY A 21 6.59 14.84 1.58
N VAL A 22 7.39 15.74 1.01
CA VAL A 22 6.97 17.12 0.69
C VAL A 22 5.69 17.20 -0.16
N PRO A 23 5.49 16.39 -1.21
CA PRO A 23 4.24 16.45 -1.99
C PRO A 23 2.98 16.20 -1.15
N LYS A 24 3.02 15.16 -0.28
CA LYS A 24 1.90 14.84 0.61
C LYS A 24 1.69 15.93 1.66
N LEU A 25 2.77 16.37 2.31
CA LEU A 25 2.70 17.48 3.28
C LEU A 25 2.10 18.72 2.64
N HIS A 26 2.52 19.10 1.44
CA HIS A 26 1.98 20.25 0.73
C HIS A 26 0.47 20.11 0.48
N TYR A 27 0.03 18.93 0.03
CA TYR A 27 -1.38 18.63 -0.15
C TYR A 27 -2.18 18.75 1.16
N MET A 28 -1.72 18.09 2.23
CA MET A 28 -2.40 18.04 3.52
C MET A 28 -2.39 19.39 4.28
N LEU A 29 -1.37 20.23 4.03
CA LEU A 29 -1.26 21.55 4.63
C LEU A 29 -2.09 22.62 3.93
N ARG A 30 -2.51 22.40 2.67
CA ARG A 30 -3.09 23.45 1.82
C ARG A 30 -4.23 24.20 2.49
N GLU A 31 -5.20 23.48 3.03
CA GLU A 31 -6.37 24.09 3.67
C GLU A 31 -6.01 24.75 5.01
N LYS A 32 -5.17 24.09 5.80
CA LYS A 32 -4.70 24.63 7.09
C LYS A 32 -3.91 25.92 6.90
N LEU A 33 -3.06 26.00 5.89
CA LEU A 33 -2.29 27.22 5.57
C LEU A 33 -3.19 28.34 5.04
N ALA A 34 -4.16 27.98 4.18
CA ALA A 34 -5.13 28.95 3.67
C ALA A 34 -5.97 29.59 4.78
N ALA A 35 -6.39 28.83 5.79
CA ALA A 35 -7.10 29.33 6.97
C ALA A 35 -6.29 30.33 7.79
N HIS A 36 -4.95 30.32 7.68
CA HIS A 36 -4.05 31.28 8.32
C HIS A 36 -3.55 32.37 7.35
N GLY A 37 -4.15 32.49 6.15
CA GLY A 37 -3.73 33.45 5.13
C GLY A 37 -2.34 33.18 4.52
N ILE A 38 -1.78 31.98 4.71
CA ILE A 38 -0.45 31.62 4.22
C ILE A 38 -0.55 30.94 2.84
N LYS A 39 0.03 31.61 1.84
CA LYS A 39 0.19 31.02 0.50
C LYS A 39 1.61 30.41 0.42
N MET A 40 1.71 29.10 0.30
CA MET A 40 3.00 28.39 0.20
C MET A 40 2.94 27.35 -0.92
N GLY A 41 3.80 27.47 -1.90
CA GLY A 41 3.97 26.48 -2.96
C GLY A 41 4.83 25.30 -2.50
N ARG A 42 4.79 24.20 -3.25
CA ARG A 42 5.55 22.97 -2.97
C ARG A 42 7.05 23.22 -2.81
N ASP A 43 7.62 24.03 -3.69
CA ASP A 43 9.08 24.27 -3.72
C ASP A 43 9.53 25.20 -2.56
N ALA A 44 8.66 26.12 -2.14
CA ALA A 44 8.88 26.93 -0.94
C ALA A 44 8.84 26.06 0.32
N LEU A 45 7.88 25.12 0.41
CA LEU A 45 7.82 24.13 1.49
C LEU A 45 9.08 23.24 1.49
N TYR A 46 9.54 22.81 0.32
CA TYR A 46 10.75 21.98 0.19
C TYR A 46 11.98 22.72 0.75
N ARG A 47 12.19 23.99 0.38
CA ARG A 47 13.28 24.82 0.90
C ARG A 47 13.19 25.00 2.40
N LEU A 48 12.02 25.38 2.92
CA LEU A 48 11.80 25.57 4.36
C LEU A 48 12.14 24.28 5.16
N LEU A 49 11.67 23.13 4.67
CA LEU A 49 11.97 21.84 5.34
C LEU A 49 13.46 21.47 5.22
N GLY A 50 14.13 21.86 4.14
CA GLY A 50 15.57 21.66 3.95
C GLY A 50 16.39 22.48 4.93
N GLU A 51 16.11 23.77 5.05
CA GLU A 51 16.77 24.70 5.96
C GLU A 51 16.67 24.28 7.45
N HIS A 52 15.56 23.61 7.80
CA HIS A 52 15.33 23.15 9.18
C HIS A 52 15.62 21.66 9.40
N GLY A 53 16.24 20.96 8.43
CA GLY A 53 16.62 19.56 8.57
C GLY A 53 15.44 18.56 8.56
N TYR A 54 14.29 18.95 8.04
CA TYR A 54 13.06 18.13 8.01
C TYR A 54 12.90 17.30 6.73
N LEU A 55 13.86 17.34 5.78
CA LEU A 55 13.80 16.49 4.59
C LEU A 55 14.08 15.03 4.94
N LEU A 56 13.31 14.14 4.33
CA LEU A 56 13.47 12.70 4.53
C LEU A 56 14.62 12.16 3.67
N ARG A 57 15.47 11.34 4.30
CA ARG A 57 16.48 10.56 3.58
C ARG A 57 15.93 9.16 3.34
N TYR A 58 15.85 8.75 2.06
CA TYR A 58 15.44 7.39 1.67
C TYR A 58 16.68 6.54 1.44
N ARG A 59 16.71 5.35 2.07
CA ARG A 59 17.73 4.33 1.76
C ARG A 59 17.18 3.39 0.69
N ARG A 60 17.95 3.15 -0.36
CA ARG A 60 17.63 2.10 -1.34
C ARG A 60 17.83 0.74 -0.66
N ARG A 61 16.88 -0.17 -0.83
CA ARG A 61 16.96 -1.54 -0.32
C ARG A 61 17.05 -2.52 -1.48
N LYS A 62 17.72 -3.66 -1.23
CA LYS A 62 17.71 -4.80 -2.16
C LYS A 62 16.39 -5.55 -1.97
N PRO A 63 15.72 -5.96 -3.06
CA PRO A 63 14.52 -6.79 -2.97
C PRO A 63 14.89 -8.18 -2.43
N TYR A 64 13.98 -8.78 -1.68
CA TYR A 64 14.06 -10.18 -1.25
C TYR A 64 13.10 -10.98 -2.13
N THR A 65 13.59 -12.03 -2.81
CA THR A 65 12.78 -12.78 -3.78
C THR A 65 12.06 -13.95 -3.13
N THR A 66 10.83 -14.20 -3.56
CA THR A 66 10.00 -15.34 -3.13
C THR A 66 10.44 -16.63 -3.81
N ASN A 67 10.40 -17.75 -3.08
CA ASN A 67 10.67 -19.07 -3.66
C ASN A 67 9.40 -19.62 -4.34
N SER A 68 9.39 -19.66 -5.68
CA SER A 68 8.26 -20.14 -6.49
C SER A 68 8.42 -21.61 -6.92
N ASN A 69 9.46 -22.31 -6.45
CA ASN A 69 9.74 -23.69 -6.86
C ASN A 69 9.06 -24.69 -5.91
N HIS A 70 7.80 -25.04 -6.21
CA HIS A 70 6.99 -25.99 -5.46
C HIS A 70 6.03 -26.75 -6.40
N PRO A 71 5.50 -27.93 -6.01
CA PRO A 71 4.70 -28.82 -6.87
C PRO A 71 3.23 -28.38 -7.03
N TYR A 72 2.76 -27.35 -6.33
CA TYR A 72 1.35 -26.94 -6.41
C TYR A 72 0.96 -26.40 -7.78
N LYS A 73 -0.33 -26.55 -8.13
CA LYS A 73 -0.93 -25.99 -9.34
C LYS A 73 -0.74 -24.47 -9.37
N LYS A 74 -0.32 -23.95 -10.54
CA LYS A 74 -0.20 -22.52 -10.80
C LYS A 74 -1.37 -22.08 -11.69
N TYR A 75 -1.88 -20.87 -11.43
CA TYR A 75 -3.03 -20.32 -12.15
C TYR A 75 -2.57 -19.28 -13.18
N PRO A 76 -3.33 -19.06 -14.28
CA PRO A 76 -2.96 -18.09 -15.31
C PRO A 76 -3.05 -16.65 -14.81
N ASN A 77 -2.35 -15.75 -15.48
CA ASN A 77 -2.47 -14.32 -15.26
C ASN A 77 -3.73 -13.78 -15.93
N LEU A 78 -4.75 -13.44 -15.14
CA LEU A 78 -6.05 -12.93 -15.63
C LEU A 78 -6.10 -11.40 -15.69
N ILE A 79 -5.03 -10.70 -15.26
CA ILE A 79 -5.03 -9.23 -15.15
C ILE A 79 -4.27 -8.53 -16.27
N ARG A 80 -3.59 -9.29 -17.15
CA ARG A 80 -2.77 -8.73 -18.24
C ARG A 80 -3.54 -7.75 -19.13
N ASP A 81 -4.80 -8.06 -19.43
CA ASP A 81 -5.64 -7.28 -20.34
C ASP A 81 -6.53 -6.26 -19.62
N ILE A 82 -6.44 -6.18 -18.30
CA ILE A 82 -7.19 -5.20 -17.51
C ILE A 82 -6.50 -3.85 -17.62
N LYS A 83 -7.04 -2.98 -18.48
CA LYS A 83 -6.51 -1.62 -18.67
C LYS A 83 -6.92 -0.66 -17.55
N TYR A 84 -8.13 -0.80 -17.03
CA TYR A 84 -8.72 0.13 -16.06
C TYR A 84 -9.58 -0.61 -15.04
N LEU A 85 -9.56 -0.12 -13.82
CA LEU A 85 -10.51 -0.46 -12.77
C LEU A 85 -11.42 0.74 -12.56
N THR A 86 -12.71 0.50 -12.39
CA THR A 86 -13.73 1.57 -12.29
C THR A 86 -14.48 1.57 -10.97
N HIS A 87 -14.33 0.54 -10.15
CA HIS A 87 -14.94 0.46 -8.83
C HIS A 87 -14.24 -0.58 -7.94
N PRO A 88 -14.42 -0.50 -6.63
CA PRO A 88 -13.86 -1.49 -5.70
C PRO A 88 -14.40 -2.88 -5.93
N GLY A 89 -13.64 -3.88 -5.47
CA GLY A 89 -14.07 -5.29 -5.52
C GLY A 89 -13.98 -5.94 -6.89
N GLN A 90 -13.29 -5.32 -7.86
CA GLN A 90 -12.98 -5.91 -9.16
C GLN A 90 -11.69 -6.74 -9.14
N LEU A 91 -10.68 -6.22 -8.45
CA LEU A 91 -9.36 -6.84 -8.36
C LEU A 91 -8.79 -6.65 -6.95
N TRP A 92 -8.43 -7.75 -6.33
CA TRP A 92 -7.63 -7.77 -5.10
C TRP A 92 -6.22 -8.26 -5.41
N VAL A 93 -5.22 -7.60 -4.85
CA VAL A 93 -3.83 -8.00 -4.97
C VAL A 93 -3.27 -8.37 -3.60
N SER A 94 -2.50 -9.44 -3.56
CA SER A 94 -1.92 -9.97 -2.31
C SER A 94 -0.42 -10.07 -2.38
N ASP A 95 0.21 -9.86 -1.22
CA ASP A 95 1.63 -10.11 -1.03
C ASP A 95 1.94 -10.37 0.44
N ILE A 96 3.06 -11.07 0.71
CA ILE A 96 3.57 -11.32 2.05
C ILE A 96 4.87 -10.55 2.24
N THR A 97 4.98 -9.83 3.35
CA THR A 97 6.20 -9.13 3.67
C THR A 97 6.74 -9.48 5.05
N TYR A 98 8.05 -9.39 5.21
CA TYR A 98 8.76 -9.71 6.45
C TYR A 98 8.74 -8.51 7.39
N ILE A 99 8.36 -8.71 8.63
CA ILE A 99 8.48 -7.75 9.74
C ILE A 99 9.54 -8.28 10.69
N ARG A 100 10.54 -7.44 10.99
CA ARG A 100 11.68 -7.85 11.78
C ARG A 100 11.38 -7.76 13.28
N LEU A 101 11.61 -8.82 14.00
CA LEU A 101 11.79 -8.85 15.44
C LEU A 101 13.29 -8.82 15.77
N ARG A 102 13.68 -8.72 17.04
CA ARG A 102 15.10 -8.65 17.43
C ARG A 102 15.92 -9.78 16.83
N GLU A 103 15.47 -11.04 16.99
CA GLU A 103 16.22 -12.23 16.60
C GLU A 103 15.60 -13.04 15.45
N LYS A 104 14.35 -12.75 15.09
CA LYS A 104 13.59 -13.49 14.08
C LYS A 104 12.71 -12.57 13.23
N PHE A 105 11.99 -13.17 12.30
CA PHE A 105 10.98 -12.47 11.51
C PHE A 105 9.59 -12.99 11.86
N CYS A 106 8.58 -12.16 11.68
CA CYS A 106 7.20 -12.51 11.47
C CYS A 106 6.75 -12.03 10.10
N TYR A 107 5.60 -12.45 9.65
CA TYR A 107 5.18 -12.37 8.27
C TYR A 107 3.83 -11.66 8.20
N LEU A 108 3.79 -10.57 7.46
CA LEU A 108 2.59 -9.78 7.27
C LEU A 108 2.00 -10.10 5.90
N SER A 109 0.89 -10.80 5.89
CA SER A 109 0.06 -11.03 4.70
C SER A 109 -0.91 -9.87 4.53
N ILE A 110 -1.00 -9.32 3.31
CA ILE A 110 -1.86 -8.16 3.02
C ILE A 110 -2.68 -8.46 1.77
N ILE A 111 -3.96 -8.08 1.81
CA ILE A 111 -4.84 -8.04 0.66
C ILE A 111 -5.29 -6.59 0.45
N THR A 112 -5.05 -6.09 -0.74
CA THR A 112 -5.33 -4.71 -1.13
C THR A 112 -6.32 -4.68 -2.29
N ASP A 113 -7.34 -3.88 -2.19
CA ASP A 113 -8.21 -3.55 -3.33
C ASP A 113 -7.43 -2.68 -4.31
N ALA A 114 -7.29 -3.15 -5.56
CA ALA A 114 -6.42 -2.50 -6.53
C ALA A 114 -6.97 -1.18 -7.08
N TYR A 115 -8.29 -0.97 -7.01
CA TYR A 115 -8.92 0.28 -7.42
C TYR A 115 -8.65 1.41 -6.43
N SER A 116 -8.95 1.15 -5.16
CA SER A 116 -8.88 2.16 -4.09
C SER A 116 -7.55 2.20 -3.35
N HIS A 117 -6.71 1.18 -3.51
CA HIS A 117 -5.52 0.90 -2.71
C HIS A 117 -5.82 0.63 -1.22
N LYS A 118 -7.08 0.39 -0.85
CA LYS A 118 -7.46 0.08 0.53
C LYS A 118 -6.95 -1.31 0.92
N ILE A 119 -6.28 -1.39 2.05
CA ILE A 119 -6.00 -2.67 2.68
C ILE A 119 -7.30 -3.18 3.28
N ILE A 120 -7.83 -4.27 2.70
CA ILE A 120 -9.12 -4.86 3.07
C ILE A 120 -8.97 -6.12 3.91
N GLY A 121 -7.79 -6.72 3.92
CA GLY A 121 -7.46 -7.86 4.76
C GLY A 121 -5.97 -7.86 5.08
N TYR A 122 -5.63 -8.23 6.31
CA TYR A 122 -4.25 -8.42 6.72
C TYR A 122 -4.14 -9.37 7.90
N CYS A 123 -3.00 -10.04 8.02
CA CYS A 123 -2.67 -10.87 9.17
C CYS A 123 -1.16 -10.85 9.40
N LEU A 124 -0.74 -10.52 10.61
CA LEU A 124 0.62 -10.75 11.06
C LEU A 124 0.69 -12.15 11.68
N HIS A 125 1.60 -12.97 11.19
CA HIS A 125 1.74 -14.37 11.64
C HIS A 125 3.21 -14.67 12.00
N PRO A 126 3.48 -15.47 13.06
CA PRO A 126 4.85 -15.76 13.47
C PRO A 126 5.62 -16.67 12.50
N SER A 127 4.93 -17.40 11.64
CA SER A 127 5.52 -18.30 10.65
C SER A 127 5.05 -17.98 9.22
N LEU A 128 5.81 -18.43 8.21
CA LEU A 128 5.49 -18.27 6.78
C LEU A 128 4.54 -19.38 6.28
N HIS A 129 3.65 -19.87 7.11
CA HIS A 129 2.62 -20.85 6.74
C HIS A 129 1.45 -20.16 6.04
N SER A 130 0.53 -20.96 5.47
CA SER A 130 -0.68 -20.48 4.78
C SER A 130 -1.70 -19.83 5.70
N ASP A 131 -1.62 -20.05 7.02
CA ASP A 131 -2.55 -19.46 8.00
C ASP A 131 -2.61 -17.93 7.94
N GLY A 132 -1.45 -17.28 7.74
CA GLY A 132 -1.38 -15.83 7.59
C GLY A 132 -2.21 -15.32 6.40
N PRO A 133 -1.95 -15.78 5.17
CA PRO A 133 -2.77 -15.45 4.00
C PRO A 133 -4.24 -15.86 4.13
N ILE A 134 -4.54 -17.03 4.70
CA ILE A 134 -5.91 -17.49 4.93
C ILE A 134 -6.68 -16.52 5.84
N ASN A 135 -6.10 -16.13 6.98
CA ASN A 135 -6.73 -15.18 7.89
C ASN A 135 -6.90 -13.79 7.25
N ALA A 136 -5.93 -13.34 6.45
CA ALA A 136 -6.08 -12.10 5.68
C ALA A 136 -7.22 -12.18 4.66
N LEU A 137 -7.39 -13.35 3.99
CA LEU A 137 -8.47 -13.57 3.03
C LEU A 137 -9.84 -13.64 3.72
N LEU A 138 -9.95 -14.31 4.86
CA LEU A 138 -11.18 -14.35 5.67
C LEU A 138 -11.61 -12.94 6.09
N MET A 139 -10.66 -12.11 6.52
CA MET A 139 -10.92 -10.70 6.82
C MET A 139 -11.39 -9.93 5.58
N ALA A 140 -10.72 -10.09 4.44
CA ALA A 140 -11.08 -9.42 3.19
C ALA A 140 -12.45 -9.85 2.66
N ALA A 141 -12.84 -11.11 2.85
CA ALA A 141 -14.10 -11.67 2.37
C ALA A 141 -15.35 -11.02 2.99
N THR A 142 -15.19 -10.30 4.10
CA THR A 142 -16.27 -9.48 4.70
C THR A 142 -16.49 -8.17 3.94
N SER A 143 -15.55 -7.76 3.07
CA SER A 143 -15.65 -6.53 2.29
C SER A 143 -16.60 -6.69 1.10
N LYS A 144 -17.17 -5.57 0.67
CA LYS A 144 -17.99 -5.50 -0.56
C LYS A 144 -17.16 -5.91 -1.77
N ARG A 145 -17.66 -6.82 -2.60
CA ARG A 145 -16.98 -7.32 -3.79
C ARG A 145 -17.93 -7.52 -4.96
N GLN A 146 -17.38 -7.54 -6.17
CA GLN A 146 -18.12 -7.82 -7.39
C GLN A 146 -18.19 -9.34 -7.64
N ALA A 147 -19.21 -9.81 -8.33
CA ALA A 147 -19.34 -11.22 -8.71
C ALA A 147 -18.18 -11.74 -9.56
N THR A 148 -17.50 -10.82 -10.28
CA THR A 148 -16.36 -11.13 -11.16
C THR A 148 -15.00 -10.85 -10.51
N LEU A 149 -14.95 -10.73 -9.20
CA LEU A 149 -13.72 -10.43 -8.47
C LEU A 149 -12.58 -11.38 -8.85
N ILE A 150 -11.43 -10.80 -9.12
CA ILE A 150 -10.17 -11.52 -9.33
C ILE A 150 -9.29 -11.27 -8.12
N HIS A 151 -8.71 -12.34 -7.57
CA HIS A 151 -7.62 -12.28 -6.60
C HIS A 151 -6.31 -12.60 -7.31
N HIS A 152 -5.36 -11.68 -7.25
CA HIS A 152 -4.06 -11.81 -7.88
C HIS A 152 -2.93 -11.82 -6.85
N SER A 153 -2.01 -12.77 -6.98
CA SER A 153 -0.84 -12.92 -6.10
C SER A 153 0.38 -13.38 -6.89
N ASP A 154 1.53 -13.43 -6.24
CA ASP A 154 2.68 -14.17 -6.74
C ASP A 154 2.39 -15.70 -6.71
N ARG A 155 3.37 -16.49 -7.17
CA ARG A 155 3.32 -17.96 -7.16
C ARG A 155 3.91 -18.56 -5.88
N GLY A 156 3.82 -17.88 -4.75
CA GLY A 156 4.25 -18.43 -3.47
C GLY A 156 3.42 -19.65 -3.05
N SER A 157 4.05 -20.62 -2.40
CA SER A 157 3.39 -21.86 -1.96
C SER A 157 2.16 -21.60 -1.09
N GLN A 158 2.15 -20.50 -0.34
CA GLN A 158 1.06 -20.08 0.54
C GLN A 158 -0.21 -19.75 -0.22
N TYR A 159 -0.09 -19.19 -1.43
CA TYR A 159 -1.23 -18.85 -2.31
C TYR A 159 -1.67 -20.02 -3.19
N CYS A 160 -0.77 -21.01 -3.40
CA CYS A 160 -1.03 -22.19 -4.21
C CYS A 160 -1.52 -23.39 -3.41
N CYS A 161 -1.51 -23.35 -2.07
CA CYS A 161 -1.93 -24.47 -1.23
C CYS A 161 -3.44 -24.72 -1.35
N ALA A 162 -3.83 -25.98 -1.14
CA ALA A 162 -5.21 -26.42 -1.32
C ALA A 162 -6.22 -25.67 -0.45
N GLU A 163 -5.85 -25.33 0.79
CA GLU A 163 -6.70 -24.63 1.73
C GLU A 163 -7.02 -23.21 1.24
N TYR A 164 -6.00 -22.49 0.77
CA TYR A 164 -6.19 -21.12 0.26
C TYR A 164 -7.01 -21.11 -1.02
N VAL A 165 -6.73 -22.04 -1.94
CA VAL A 165 -7.45 -22.19 -3.20
C VAL A 165 -8.93 -22.53 -2.95
N LYS A 166 -9.22 -23.52 -2.08
CA LYS A 166 -10.60 -23.88 -1.69
C LYS A 166 -11.36 -22.70 -1.11
N LEU A 167 -10.68 -21.85 -0.34
CA LEU A 167 -11.31 -20.66 0.24
C LEU A 167 -11.68 -19.64 -0.83
N LEU A 168 -10.81 -19.40 -1.82
CA LEU A 168 -11.11 -18.53 -2.96
C LEU A 168 -12.30 -19.07 -3.77
N GLU A 169 -12.32 -20.40 -4.04
CA GLU A 169 -13.40 -21.08 -4.75
C GLU A 169 -14.73 -21.00 -3.97
N HIS A 170 -14.68 -21.21 -2.66
CA HIS A 170 -15.86 -21.07 -1.78
C HIS A 170 -16.50 -19.68 -1.87
N TYR A 171 -15.66 -18.64 -1.96
CA TYR A 171 -16.13 -17.26 -2.11
C TYR A 171 -16.39 -16.85 -3.57
N LEU A 172 -16.29 -17.78 -4.52
CA LEU A 172 -16.45 -17.53 -5.97
C LEU A 172 -15.48 -16.46 -6.51
N ILE A 173 -14.27 -16.40 -5.95
CA ILE A 173 -13.22 -15.46 -6.34
C ILE A 173 -12.33 -16.13 -7.40
N ARG A 174 -12.15 -15.47 -8.53
CA ARG A 174 -11.30 -15.98 -9.62
C ARG A 174 -9.82 -15.84 -9.23
N ILE A 175 -9.05 -16.89 -9.48
CA ILE A 175 -7.63 -16.97 -9.08
C ILE A 175 -6.76 -16.53 -10.26
N SER A 176 -5.83 -15.62 -9.98
CA SER A 176 -4.84 -15.11 -10.92
C SER A 176 -3.47 -15.07 -10.25
N MET A 177 -2.41 -15.40 -11.00
CA MET A 177 -1.04 -15.38 -10.49
C MET A 177 -0.10 -14.74 -11.49
N THR A 178 0.99 -14.15 -11.00
CA THR A 178 2.09 -13.66 -11.83
C THR A 178 2.65 -14.76 -12.69
N GLU A 179 3.13 -14.48 -13.92
CA GLU A 179 3.64 -15.54 -14.81
C GLU A 179 5.15 -15.75 -14.67
N LYS A 180 5.97 -14.78 -14.95
CA LYS A 180 7.43 -14.93 -15.01
C LYS A 180 8.15 -13.83 -14.23
N GLY A 181 7.85 -13.68 -12.93
CA GLY A 181 8.65 -12.76 -12.10
C GLY A 181 8.72 -11.32 -12.64
N ASP A 182 7.74 -10.90 -13.45
CA ASP A 182 7.65 -9.51 -13.89
C ASP A 182 7.28 -8.65 -12.69
N PRO A 183 8.17 -7.78 -12.23
CA PRO A 183 7.89 -6.91 -11.07
C PRO A 183 6.69 -5.98 -11.28
N TYR A 184 6.23 -5.79 -12.51
CA TYR A 184 5.04 -4.98 -12.79
C TYR A 184 3.73 -5.73 -12.55
N GLU A 185 3.75 -7.07 -12.53
CA GLU A 185 2.53 -7.87 -12.38
C GLU A 185 1.92 -7.76 -10.98
N ASN A 186 2.71 -7.47 -9.92
CA ASN A 186 2.20 -7.27 -8.55
C ASN A 186 2.60 -5.90 -7.94
N ALA A 187 2.85 -4.91 -8.78
CA ALA A 187 3.39 -3.61 -8.39
C ALA A 187 2.55 -2.86 -7.33
N ILE A 188 1.22 -3.05 -7.31
CA ILE A 188 0.34 -2.42 -6.31
C ILE A 188 0.61 -3.01 -4.93
N ALA A 189 0.64 -4.33 -4.79
CA ALA A 189 0.88 -4.99 -3.51
C ALA A 189 2.29 -4.68 -2.99
N GLU A 190 3.31 -4.75 -3.85
CA GLU A 190 4.68 -4.36 -3.51
C GLU A 190 4.76 -2.89 -3.06
N ARG A 191 4.03 -2.00 -3.73
CA ARG A 191 3.97 -0.58 -3.37
C ARG A 191 3.36 -0.37 -1.99
N VAL A 192 2.27 -1.06 -1.67
CA VAL A 192 1.62 -0.99 -0.35
C VAL A 192 2.58 -1.47 0.74
N ASN A 193 3.23 -2.62 0.55
CA ASN A 193 4.25 -3.14 1.44
C ASN A 193 5.41 -2.15 1.64
N GLY A 194 5.89 -1.54 0.54
CA GLY A 194 6.92 -0.51 0.59
C GLY A 194 6.51 0.72 1.39
N ILE A 195 5.25 1.14 1.29
CA ILE A 195 4.70 2.26 2.06
C ILE A 195 4.60 1.92 3.54
N LEU A 196 4.07 0.75 3.90
CA LEU A 196 3.96 0.34 5.31
C LEU A 196 5.34 0.25 5.96
N LYS A 197 6.31 -0.35 5.29
CA LYS A 197 7.69 -0.43 5.78
C LYS A 197 8.37 0.93 5.86
N GLY A 198 8.27 1.73 4.79
CA GLY A 198 8.96 3.00 4.67
C GLY A 198 8.27 4.13 5.42
N ASP A 199 7.02 4.46 5.04
CA ASP A 199 6.33 5.65 5.56
C ASP A 199 5.87 5.46 7.02
N PHE A 200 5.48 4.20 7.40
CA PHE A 200 5.01 3.86 8.76
C PHE A 200 6.06 3.15 9.61
N LEU A 201 7.30 3.08 9.16
CA LEU A 201 8.45 2.57 9.92
C LEU A 201 8.36 1.09 10.34
N LEU A 202 7.53 0.28 9.68
CA LEU A 202 7.46 -1.17 9.96
C LEU A 202 8.73 -1.93 9.51
N GLU A 203 9.70 -1.23 8.98
CA GLU A 203 11.04 -1.76 8.67
C GLU A 203 11.94 -1.90 9.90
N LYS A 204 11.61 -1.25 11.02
CA LYS A 204 12.37 -1.30 12.26
C LYS A 204 12.24 -2.69 12.90
N ALA A 205 13.20 -3.07 13.73
CA ALA A 205 13.08 -4.26 14.55
C ALA A 205 12.19 -3.97 15.76
N PHE A 206 11.21 -4.83 16.02
CA PHE A 206 10.33 -4.76 17.17
C PHE A 206 10.86 -5.64 18.31
N ALA A 207 10.54 -5.27 19.55
CA ALA A 207 10.97 -6.01 20.72
C ALA A 207 10.22 -7.35 20.85
N SER A 208 8.92 -7.36 20.54
CA SER A 208 8.05 -8.53 20.64
C SER A 208 7.13 -8.66 19.40
N PHE A 209 6.43 -9.77 19.30
CA PHE A 209 5.38 -9.99 18.30
C PHE A 209 4.19 -9.06 18.56
N GLU A 210 3.83 -8.86 19.81
CA GLU A 210 2.73 -8.00 20.26
C GLU A 210 2.98 -6.54 19.88
N ASP A 211 4.22 -6.04 20.06
CA ASP A 211 4.63 -4.70 19.62
C ASP A 211 4.51 -4.55 18.10
N ALA A 212 4.96 -5.57 17.36
CA ALA A 212 4.86 -5.59 15.91
C ALA A 212 3.38 -5.61 15.46
N ALA A 213 2.53 -6.42 16.11
CA ALA A 213 1.10 -6.51 15.81
C ALA A 213 0.37 -5.19 16.07
N ALA A 214 0.66 -4.53 17.19
CA ALA A 214 0.11 -3.22 17.51
C ALA A 214 0.54 -2.15 16.48
N ALA A 215 1.83 -2.15 16.10
CA ALA A 215 2.35 -1.24 15.09
C ALA A 215 1.73 -1.48 13.71
N VAL A 216 1.56 -2.73 13.29
CA VAL A 216 0.90 -3.10 12.03
C VAL A 216 -0.55 -2.62 12.03
N LYS A 217 -1.30 -2.87 13.10
CA LYS A 217 -2.69 -2.41 13.22
C LYS A 217 -2.80 -0.90 13.06
N GLN A 218 -1.98 -0.14 13.77
CA GLN A 218 -1.94 1.33 13.67
C GLN A 218 -1.52 1.80 12.28
N ALA A 219 -0.53 1.14 11.65
CA ALA A 219 -0.06 1.51 10.33
C ALA A 219 -1.15 1.29 9.26
N VAL A 220 -1.87 0.17 9.31
CA VAL A 220 -2.99 -0.12 8.39
C VAL A 220 -4.13 0.88 8.59
N GLU A 221 -4.49 1.18 9.83
CA GLU A 221 -5.52 2.18 10.16
C GLU A 221 -5.17 3.56 9.57
N LYS A 222 -3.97 4.07 9.87
CA LYS A 222 -3.51 5.37 9.37
C LYS A 222 -3.31 5.37 7.84
N TYR A 223 -2.85 4.26 7.27
CA TYR A 223 -2.75 4.09 5.83
C TYR A 223 -4.11 4.22 5.15
N ASN A 224 -5.12 3.55 5.65
CA ASN A 224 -6.45 3.52 5.07
C ASN A 224 -7.21 4.86 5.25
N HIS A 225 -7.09 5.51 6.40
CA HIS A 225 -7.95 6.64 6.77
C HIS A 225 -7.27 8.01 6.67
N ILE A 226 -5.93 8.09 6.73
CA ILE A 226 -5.25 9.39 6.83
C ILE A 226 -4.34 9.66 5.62
N ARG A 227 -3.75 8.62 5.03
CA ARG A 227 -2.73 8.79 4.00
C ARG A 227 -3.35 9.06 2.62
N PRO A 228 -3.12 10.25 1.99
CA PRO A 228 -3.57 10.50 0.64
C PRO A 228 -2.73 9.75 -0.40
N HIS A 229 -3.37 9.29 -1.47
CA HIS A 229 -2.75 8.58 -2.58
C HIS A 229 -2.89 9.36 -3.89
N GLU A 230 -1.79 9.76 -4.49
CA GLU A 230 -1.75 10.46 -5.77
C GLU A 230 -2.37 9.63 -6.92
N SER A 231 -2.33 8.27 -6.82
CA SER A 231 -2.99 7.36 -7.75
C SER A 231 -4.51 7.34 -7.64
N CYS A 232 -5.05 7.83 -6.54
CA CYS A 232 -6.47 7.87 -6.24
C CYS A 232 -6.93 9.31 -6.03
N ASP A 233 -6.52 10.23 -6.87
CA ASP A 233 -6.90 11.65 -6.81
C ASP A 233 -6.58 12.34 -5.47
N ASN A 234 -5.52 11.93 -4.79
CA ASN A 234 -5.19 12.33 -3.42
C ASN A 234 -6.25 11.97 -2.36
N LEU A 235 -7.22 11.14 -2.68
CA LEU A 235 -8.11 10.57 -1.67
C LEU A 235 -7.35 9.60 -0.77
N THR A 236 -7.85 9.41 0.45
CA THR A 236 -7.42 8.28 1.27
C THR A 236 -7.99 6.98 0.70
N PRO A 237 -7.38 5.80 0.97
CA PRO A 237 -7.91 4.52 0.49
C PRO A 237 -9.39 4.29 0.84
N VAL A 238 -9.83 4.69 2.02
CA VAL A 238 -11.25 4.59 2.40
C VAL A 238 -12.11 5.49 1.54
N GLN A 239 -11.74 6.77 1.38
CA GLN A 239 -12.48 7.69 0.53
C GLN A 239 -12.53 7.22 -0.93
N ALA A 240 -11.41 6.70 -1.46
CA ALA A 240 -11.35 6.12 -2.80
C ALA A 240 -12.22 4.86 -2.94
N HIS A 241 -12.35 4.07 -1.86
CA HIS A 241 -13.16 2.85 -1.86
C HIS A 241 -14.67 3.12 -1.93
N ASP A 242 -15.08 4.33 -1.58
CA ASP A 242 -16.48 4.78 -1.68
C ASP A 242 -16.78 5.45 -3.03
N GLN A 243 -15.79 5.54 -3.93
CA GLN A 243 -15.97 6.13 -5.27
C GLN A 243 -16.35 5.07 -6.31
N ASN A 244 -16.89 5.56 -7.43
CA ASN A 244 -17.09 4.80 -8.66
C ASN A 244 -16.59 5.64 -9.85
N GLY A 245 -16.21 4.96 -10.93
CA GLY A 245 -15.63 5.59 -12.11
C GLY A 245 -14.12 5.69 -12.06
N PHE A 246 -13.52 6.50 -12.91
CA PHE A 246 -12.07 6.64 -12.98
C PHE A 246 -11.53 7.57 -11.90
N LEU A 247 -10.54 7.10 -11.15
CA LEU A 247 -9.79 7.93 -10.22
C LEU A 247 -8.63 8.61 -10.96
N ALA A 248 -8.55 9.93 -10.88
CA ALA A 248 -7.51 10.70 -11.54
C ALA A 248 -6.14 10.44 -10.89
N LYS A 249 -5.14 10.12 -11.70
CA LYS A 249 -3.75 10.09 -11.25
C LYS A 249 -3.18 11.50 -11.22
N ARG A 250 -2.57 11.90 -10.11
CA ARG A 250 -2.01 13.25 -9.91
C ARG A 250 -0.54 13.37 -10.32
N TRP A 251 -0.01 12.40 -11.04
CA TRP A 251 1.31 12.48 -11.67
C TRP A 251 1.21 12.19 -13.16
N LYS A 252 2.14 12.76 -13.93
CA LYS A 252 2.31 12.44 -15.34
C LYS A 252 3.37 11.35 -15.49
N THR A 253 3.11 10.39 -16.36
CA THR A 253 4.13 9.42 -16.77
C THR A 253 5.22 10.09 -17.61
N LYS A 254 6.41 9.48 -17.72
CA LYS A 254 7.46 10.01 -18.61
C LYS A 254 6.99 10.15 -20.06
N ALA A 255 6.14 9.25 -20.54
CA ALA A 255 5.56 9.30 -21.88
C ALA A 255 4.63 10.51 -22.07
N GLU A 256 3.79 10.82 -21.09
CA GLU A 256 2.90 12.00 -21.13
C GLU A 256 3.68 13.33 -21.05
N ASN A 257 4.84 13.34 -20.37
CA ASN A 257 5.71 14.52 -20.33
C ASN A 257 6.40 14.80 -21.67
N HIS A 258 6.74 13.77 -22.46
CA HIS A 258 7.33 13.94 -23.79
C HIS A 258 6.36 14.51 -24.84
N LEU A 259 5.06 14.22 -24.70
CA LEU A 259 4.02 14.74 -25.60
C LEU A 259 3.67 16.22 -25.38
N LEU A 260 4.11 16.82 -24.28
CA LEU A 260 3.89 18.24 -23.96
C LEU A 260 5.11 19.13 -24.27
N THR A 261 6.23 18.55 -24.67
CA THR A 261 7.48 19.24 -25.02
C THR A 261 7.84 19.13 -26.49
N SER A 262 7.02 18.47 -27.29
CA SER A 262 7.03 18.45 -28.76
C SER A 262 5.88 19.31 -29.30
#